data_ee9eb407f55bdb6fe083c68a14a3380e
#
_entry.id   ee9eb407f55bdb6fe083c68a14a3380e
#
_cell.length_a   1.000
_cell.length_b   1.000
_cell.length_c   1.000
_cell.angle_alpha   90.00
_cell.angle_beta   90.00
_cell.angle_gamma   90.00
#
_symmetry.space_group_name_H-M   'P 1'
#
loop_
_entity.id
_entity.type
_entity.pdbx_description
1 polymer ?
#
loop_
_entity_poly.entity_id
_entity_poly.type
_entity_poly.pdbx_seq_one_letter_code
_entity_poly.pdbx_strand_id
1 'polypeptide(L)'
;MIEKTILSNLILNNEYSRKVFPYLKDDYFEDISYRKIFNSVTEYVEQYKEPPTIEALKLSLEKRKDLNEDTYNTIQDMLGEFEIDKTTNPQFLLDETEKFCQDKDLY
;
A
#
# COMPACT_ATOMS: atom_id res chain seq x y z
N MET A 1 -6.15 -6.30 8.80
CA MET A 1 -6.12 -7.35 7.77
C MET A 1 -6.33 -6.82 6.38
N ILE A 2 -7.43 -6.08 6.15
CA ILE A 2 -7.70 -5.56 4.80
C ILE A 2 -6.63 -4.55 4.33
N GLU A 3 -6.12 -3.74 5.25
CA GLU A 3 -5.11 -2.74 4.88
C GLU A 3 -3.83 -3.38 4.36
N LYS A 4 -3.38 -4.45 5.00
CA LYS A 4 -2.22 -5.19 4.53
C LYS A 4 -2.46 -5.81 3.15
N THR A 5 -3.64 -6.38 2.94
CA THR A 5 -4.02 -6.99 1.66
C THR A 5 -4.02 -5.95 0.55
N ILE A 6 -4.60 -4.78 0.80
CA ILE A 6 -4.65 -3.69 -0.17
C ILE A 6 -3.23 -3.27 -0.55
N LEU A 7 -2.38 -2.99 0.45
CA LEU A 7 -1.01 -2.52 0.18
C LEU A 7 -0.18 -3.58 -0.52
N SER A 8 -0.30 -4.84 -0.13
CA SER A 8 0.41 -5.93 -0.81
C SER A 8 0.06 -5.98 -2.29
N ASN A 9 -1.23 -5.86 -2.60
CA ASN A 9 -1.68 -5.91 -3.99
C ASN A 9 -1.33 -4.65 -4.77
N LEU A 10 -1.32 -3.48 -4.12
CA LEU A 10 -0.87 -2.25 -4.78
C LEU A 10 0.56 -2.37 -5.29
N ILE A 11 1.40 -3.08 -4.55
CA ILE A 11 2.82 -3.21 -4.88
C ILE A 11 3.07 -4.39 -5.80
N LEU A 12 2.44 -5.53 -5.53
CA LEU A 12 2.78 -6.80 -6.15
C LEU A 12 1.84 -7.22 -7.29
N ASN A 13 0.71 -6.53 -7.45
CA ASN A 13 -0.30 -6.88 -8.44
C ASN A 13 -0.59 -5.66 -9.31
N ASN A 14 0.06 -5.58 -10.46
CA ASN A 14 -0.04 -4.41 -11.35
C ASN A 14 -1.45 -4.14 -11.85
N GLU A 15 -2.20 -5.19 -12.18
CA GLU A 15 -3.56 -5.03 -12.68
C GLU A 15 -4.46 -4.45 -11.61
N TYR A 16 -4.40 -4.98 -10.38
CA TYR A 16 -5.12 -4.45 -9.24
C TYR A 16 -4.73 -3.00 -8.98
N SER A 17 -3.44 -2.72 -8.97
CA SER A 17 -2.92 -1.40 -8.66
C SER A 17 -3.48 -0.34 -9.62
N ARG A 18 -3.50 -0.62 -10.90
CA ARG A 18 -4.03 0.33 -11.88
C ARG A 18 -5.50 0.64 -11.67
N LYS A 19 -6.28 -0.36 -11.24
CA LYS A 19 -7.72 -0.18 -11.04
C LYS A 19 -8.05 0.50 -9.72
N VAL A 20 -7.25 0.29 -8.69
CA VAL A 20 -7.58 0.67 -7.32
C VAL A 20 -6.88 1.95 -6.86
N PHE A 21 -5.64 2.14 -7.27
CA PHE A 21 -4.82 3.25 -6.76
C PHE A 21 -5.50 4.61 -6.84
N PRO A 22 -6.19 4.98 -7.94
CA PRO A 22 -6.81 6.31 -8.03
C PRO A 22 -7.88 6.59 -6.99
N TYR A 23 -8.43 5.56 -6.36
CA TYR A 23 -9.52 5.70 -5.39
C TYR A 23 -9.06 5.68 -3.94
N LEU A 24 -7.77 5.46 -3.70
CA LEU A 24 -7.24 5.37 -2.34
C LEU A 24 -6.67 6.71 -1.89
N LYS A 25 -6.77 6.95 -0.58
CA LYS A 25 -6.22 8.13 0.09
C LYS A 25 -5.44 7.65 1.31
N ASP A 26 -4.43 8.41 1.70
CA ASP A 26 -3.57 8.01 2.83
C ASP A 26 -4.35 7.92 4.14
N ASP A 27 -5.32 8.79 4.35
CA ASP A 27 -6.09 8.81 5.61
C ASP A 27 -7.11 7.68 5.71
N TYR A 28 -7.28 6.88 4.65
CA TYR A 28 -8.08 5.66 4.75
C TYR A 28 -7.38 4.60 5.61
N PHE A 29 -6.06 4.65 5.71
CA PHE A 29 -5.28 3.69 6.49
C PHE A 29 -5.16 4.17 7.93
N GLU A 30 -5.66 3.35 8.86
CA GLU A 30 -5.63 3.70 10.28
C GLU A 30 -4.27 3.49 10.91
N ASP A 31 -3.53 2.46 10.47
CA ASP A 31 -2.19 2.18 10.96
C ASP A 31 -1.21 3.18 10.35
N ILE A 32 -0.48 3.89 11.22
CA ILE A 32 0.43 4.94 10.78
C ILE A 32 1.55 4.37 9.88
N SER A 33 1.99 3.15 10.14
CA SER A 33 3.04 2.53 9.33
C SER A 33 2.53 2.22 7.93
N TYR A 34 1.32 1.72 7.80
CA TYR A 34 0.70 1.48 6.50
C TYR A 34 0.47 2.79 5.75
N ARG A 35 0.09 3.84 6.47
CA ARG A 35 -0.08 5.16 5.87
C ARG A 35 1.23 5.68 5.27
N LYS A 36 2.34 5.49 5.99
CA LYS A 36 3.67 5.88 5.50
C LYS A 36 4.07 5.07 4.26
N ILE A 37 3.77 3.78 4.26
CA ILE A 37 4.01 2.92 3.09
C ILE A 37 3.20 3.43 1.90
N PHE A 38 1.91 3.72 2.12
CA PHE A 38 1.05 4.22 1.05
C PHE A 38 1.58 5.54 0.48
N ASN A 39 2.02 6.46 1.34
CA ASN A 39 2.59 7.73 0.89
C ASN A 39 3.84 7.51 0.04
N SER A 40 4.67 6.55 0.40
CA SER A 40 5.86 6.21 -0.39
C SER A 40 5.48 5.62 -1.75
N VAL A 41 4.43 4.79 -1.78
CA VAL A 41 3.90 4.27 -3.04
C VAL A 41 3.42 5.43 -3.92
N THR A 42 2.67 6.36 -3.34
CA THR A 42 2.15 7.52 -4.08
C THR A 42 3.28 8.35 -4.69
N GLU A 43 4.30 8.65 -3.90
CA GLU A 43 5.45 9.43 -4.39
C GLU A 43 6.14 8.73 -5.56
N TYR A 44 6.32 7.41 -5.45
CA TYR A 44 6.95 6.64 -6.50
C TYR A 44 6.12 6.64 -7.78
N VAL A 45 4.81 6.40 -7.66
CA VAL A 45 3.91 6.38 -8.82
C VAL A 45 3.87 7.74 -9.50
N GLU A 46 3.85 8.83 -8.73
CA GLU A 46 3.85 10.18 -9.31
C GLU A 46 5.11 10.46 -10.12
N GLN A 47 6.25 9.97 -9.65
CA GLN A 47 7.53 10.22 -10.29
C GLN A 47 7.79 9.28 -11.47
N TYR A 48 7.51 8.00 -11.32
CA TYR A 48 7.90 6.97 -12.30
C TYR A 48 6.74 6.38 -13.09
N LYS A 49 5.51 6.72 -12.75
CA LYS A 49 4.30 6.32 -13.49
C LYS A 49 4.07 4.80 -13.51
N GLU A 50 4.56 4.12 -12.50
CA GLU A 50 4.35 2.69 -12.32
C GLU A 50 4.46 2.34 -10.84
N PRO A 51 3.87 1.20 -10.41
CA PRO A 51 3.99 0.79 -9.00
C PRO A 51 5.44 0.47 -8.64
N PRO A 52 5.87 0.76 -7.41
CA PRO A 52 7.22 0.40 -6.97
C PRO A 52 7.32 -1.10 -6.70
N THR A 53 8.54 -1.60 -6.68
CA THR A 53 8.84 -2.93 -6.14
C THR A 53 9.04 -2.80 -4.62
N ILE A 54 9.03 -3.93 -3.92
CA ILE A 54 9.36 -3.95 -2.49
C ILE A 54 10.75 -3.37 -2.26
N GLU A 55 11.71 -3.75 -3.11
CA GLU A 55 13.08 -3.25 -3.00
C GLU A 55 13.15 -1.73 -3.16
N ALA A 56 12.43 -1.19 -4.16
CA ALA A 56 12.39 0.24 -4.38
C ALA A 56 11.81 0.98 -3.17
N LEU A 57 10.77 0.43 -2.54
CA LEU A 57 10.19 1.02 -1.35
C LEU A 57 11.16 1.00 -0.18
N LYS A 58 11.88 -0.10 0.01
CA LYS A 58 12.88 -0.18 1.08
C LYS A 58 13.95 0.88 0.91
N LEU A 59 14.42 1.07 -0.32
CA LEU A 59 15.41 2.10 -0.62
C LEU A 59 14.87 3.51 -0.38
N SER A 60 13.63 3.76 -0.79
CA SER A 60 12.99 5.06 -0.60
C SER A 60 12.83 5.39 0.88
N LEU A 61 12.44 4.40 1.67
CA LEU A 61 12.22 4.60 3.11
C LEU A 61 13.52 4.85 3.88
N GLU A 62 14.63 4.30 3.42
CA GLU A 62 15.94 4.58 4.01
C GLU A 62 16.30 6.05 3.95
N LYS A 63 15.82 6.76 2.93
CA LYS A 63 16.12 8.17 2.71
C LYS A 63 15.18 9.11 3.44
N ARG A 64 14.10 8.61 4.03
CA ARG A 64 13.14 9.47 4.73
C ARG A 64 13.69 9.89 6.08
N LYS A 65 13.57 11.19 6.35
CA LYS A 65 14.03 11.77 7.62
C LYS A 65 12.91 11.94 8.63
N ASP A 66 11.66 11.71 8.21
CA ASP A 66 10.49 11.86 9.06
C ASP A 66 10.12 10.58 9.81
N LEU A 67 10.92 9.52 9.66
CA LEU A 67 10.71 8.24 10.34
C LEU A 67 11.71 8.08 11.47
N ASN A 68 11.21 7.74 12.66
CA ASN A 68 12.11 7.33 13.72
C ASN A 68 12.53 5.87 13.50
N GLU A 69 13.51 5.42 14.27
CA GLU A 69 14.08 4.09 14.10
C GLU A 69 13.05 2.98 14.30
N ASP A 70 12.18 3.12 15.31
CA ASP A 70 11.17 2.10 15.58
C ASP A 70 10.17 1.97 14.44
N THR A 71 9.69 3.09 13.91
CA THR A 71 8.76 3.09 12.79
C THR A 71 9.43 2.53 11.54
N TYR A 72 10.67 2.92 11.30
CA TYR A 72 11.43 2.41 10.15
C TYR A 72 11.55 0.88 10.22
N ASN A 73 11.93 0.35 11.38
CA ASN A 73 12.08 -1.10 11.55
C ASN A 73 10.75 -1.83 11.38
N THR A 74 9.67 -1.26 11.91
CA THR A 74 8.33 -1.83 11.77
C THR A 74 7.94 -1.91 10.30
N ILE A 75 8.19 -0.85 9.55
CA ILE A 75 7.86 -0.80 8.12
C ILE A 75 8.69 -1.82 7.33
N GLN A 76 9.98 -1.94 7.64
CA GLN A 76 10.83 -2.94 6.98
C GLN A 76 10.29 -4.36 7.20
N ASP A 77 9.86 -4.66 8.42
CA ASP A 77 9.27 -5.96 8.73
C ASP A 77 7.96 -6.17 7.97
N MET A 78 7.11 -5.15 7.93
CA MET A 78 5.84 -5.22 7.18
C MET A 78 6.06 -5.48 5.70
N LEU A 79 7.01 -4.79 5.10
CA LEU A 79 7.32 -4.98 3.68
C LEU A 79 7.81 -6.39 3.39
N GLY A 80 8.56 -6.97 4.34
CA GLY A 80 9.04 -8.35 4.20
C GLY A 80 7.91 -9.39 4.27
N GLU A 81 6.78 -9.03 4.84
CA GLU A 81 5.62 -9.92 4.96
C GLU A 81 4.63 -9.79 3.80
N PHE A 82 4.79 -8.79 2.95
CA PHE A 82 3.84 -8.56 1.86
C PHE A 82 3.94 -9.67 0.80
N GLU A 83 2.80 -10.27 0.52
CA GLU A 83 2.66 -11.27 -0.54
C GLU A 83 1.22 -11.23 -1.02
N ILE A 84 0.97 -11.77 -2.20
CA ILE A 84 -0.39 -11.86 -2.73
C ILE A 84 -0.85 -13.30 -2.76
N ASP A 85 -2.12 -13.49 -2.49
CA ASP A 85 -2.79 -14.77 -2.60
C ASP A 85 -3.36 -14.90 -4.01
N LYS A 86 -2.71 -15.69 -4.84
CA LYS A 86 -3.11 -15.87 -6.24
C LYS A 86 -4.37 -16.71 -6.39
N THR A 87 -4.87 -17.29 -5.31
CA THR A 87 -6.09 -18.10 -5.33
C THR A 87 -7.34 -17.27 -5.08
N THR A 88 -7.20 -16.04 -4.57
CA THR A 88 -8.34 -15.17 -4.31
C THR A 88 -8.91 -14.66 -5.64
N ASN A 89 -10.23 -14.75 -5.77
CA ASN A 89 -10.92 -14.24 -6.96
C ASN A 89 -10.65 -12.74 -7.11
N PRO A 90 -10.14 -12.31 -8.29
CA PRO A 90 -9.82 -10.89 -8.48
C PRO A 90 -11.01 -9.93 -8.29
N GLN A 91 -12.20 -10.35 -8.72
CA GLN A 91 -13.38 -9.49 -8.57
C GLN A 91 -13.78 -9.36 -7.10
N PHE A 92 -13.67 -10.44 -6.32
CA PHE A 92 -13.93 -10.38 -4.89
C PHE A 92 -13.00 -9.37 -4.21
N LEU A 93 -11.73 -9.39 -4.57
CA LEU A 93 -10.75 -8.46 -4.00
C LEU A 93 -11.09 -7.01 -4.34
N LEU A 94 -11.50 -6.77 -5.58
CA LEU A 94 -11.93 -5.42 -6.00
C LEU A 94 -13.17 -4.97 -5.23
N ASP A 95 -14.14 -5.87 -5.06
CA ASP A 95 -15.37 -5.56 -4.33
C ASP A 95 -15.09 -5.21 -2.87
N GLU A 96 -14.20 -5.96 -2.22
CA GLU A 96 -13.85 -5.70 -0.82
C GLU A 96 -13.07 -4.41 -0.67
N THR A 97 -12.23 -4.08 -1.64
CA THR A 97 -11.50 -2.81 -1.66
C THR A 97 -12.47 -1.64 -1.83
N GLU A 98 -13.46 -1.77 -2.71
CA GLU A 98 -14.48 -0.75 -2.90
C GLU A 98 -15.25 -0.49 -1.61
N LYS A 99 -15.64 -1.56 -0.90
CA LYS A 99 -16.31 -1.42 0.39
C LYS A 99 -15.43 -0.69 1.40
N PHE A 100 -14.14 -1.04 1.43
CA PHE A 100 -13.20 -0.36 2.31
C PHE A 100 -13.17 1.15 2.03
N CYS A 101 -13.06 1.53 0.76
CA CYS A 101 -13.02 2.94 0.39
C CYS A 101 -14.33 3.65 0.72
N GLN A 102 -15.47 3.01 0.44
CA GLN A 102 -16.78 3.58 0.75
C GLN A 102 -16.96 3.81 2.25
N ASP A 103 -16.55 2.86 3.06
CA ASP A 103 -16.65 2.98 4.51
C ASP A 103 -15.81 4.14 5.05
N LYS A 104 -14.64 4.36 4.45
CA LYS A 104 -13.78 5.47 4.86
C LYS A 104 -14.28 6.83 4.36
N ASP A 105 -14.92 6.87 3.21
CA ASP A 105 -15.46 8.11 2.64
C ASP A 105 -16.70 8.63 3.32
N LEU A 106 -17.30 7.88 4.23
CA LEU A 106 -18.49 8.33 4.98
C LEU A 106 -18.15 9.41 6.00
N TYR A 107 -16.88 9.69 6.17
CA TYR A 107 -16.42 10.76 7.04
C TYR A 107 -15.85 11.89 6.18
#